data_aac35c50e12ac366f2dd43b28bf33b12
#
_entry.id   aac35c50e12ac366f2dd43b28bf33b12
#
_cell.length_a   1.000
_cell.length_b   1.000
_cell.length_c   1.000
_cell.angle_alpha   90.00
_cell.angle_beta   90.00
_cell.angle_gamma   90.00
#
_symmetry.space_group_name_H-M   'P 1'
#
loop_
_entity.id
_entity.type
_entity.pdbx_description
1 polymer ?
#
loop_
_entity_poly.entity_id
_entity_poly.type
_entity_poly.pdbx_seq_one_letter_code
_entity_poly.pdbx_strand_id
1 'polypeptide(L)' 'MANSNSNRTLVPEAKEALNKFKYEVASEVGVNLKNGYNGDLSSKDAGRIGGNMVRKMIQQAENNMK' A
#
# COMPACT_ATOMS: atom_id res chain seq x y z
N MET A 1 24.75 -3.32 -0.24
CA MET A 1 24.09 -3.71 -0.56
C MET A 1 23.08 -3.34 -0.75
N ALA A 2 23.21 -3.29 -0.92
CA ALA A 2 22.50 -3.17 -1.12
C ALA A 2 21.65 -3.34 -1.67
N ASN A 3 21.48 -3.05 -1.84
CA ASN A 3 20.86 -3.41 -2.35
C ASN A 3 20.00 -3.67 -3.27
N SER A 4 20.48 -3.70 -4.02
CA SER A 4 19.73 -4.26 -5.12
C SER A 4 18.61 -5.15 -4.65
N ASN A 5 18.74 -5.62 -3.47
CA ASN A 5 17.71 -6.45 -2.87
C ASN A 5 16.41 -5.70 -2.60
N SER A 6 16.47 -4.38 -2.57
CA SER A 6 15.27 -3.59 -2.37
C SER A 6 14.28 -3.76 -3.50
N ASN A 7 14.75 -4.21 -4.66
CA ASN A 7 13.89 -4.46 -5.81
C ASN A 7 13.46 -5.90 -5.93
N ARG A 8 13.84 -6.70 -5.00
CA ARG A 8 13.44 -8.09 -5.02
C ARG A 8 11.94 -8.19 -4.97
N THR A 9 11.46 -9.09 -5.76
CA THR A 9 10.04 -9.34 -5.80
C THR A 9 9.59 -9.95 -4.49
N LEU A 10 8.51 -9.43 -3.97
CA LEU A 10 7.86 -10.07 -2.82
C LEU A 10 7.31 -11.41 -3.25
N VAL A 11 7.13 -12.31 -2.29
CA VAL A 11 6.45 -13.55 -2.60
C VAL A 11 5.04 -13.21 -3.10
N PRO A 12 4.48 -14.04 -3.99
CA PRO A 12 3.18 -13.71 -4.60
C PRO A 12 2.08 -13.44 -3.59
N GLU A 13 2.06 -14.17 -2.50
CA GLU A 13 1.03 -13.98 -1.47
C GLU A 13 1.14 -12.62 -0.82
N ALA A 14 2.36 -12.15 -0.55
CA ALA A 14 2.55 -10.84 0.04
C ALA A 14 2.17 -9.74 -0.92
N LYS A 15 2.50 -9.93 -2.20
CA LYS A 15 2.17 -8.96 -3.23
C LYS A 15 0.66 -8.82 -3.37
N GLU A 16 -0.03 -9.93 -3.36
CA GLU A 16 -1.48 -9.94 -3.46
C GLU A 16 -2.12 -9.27 -2.25
N ALA A 17 -1.60 -9.57 -1.06
CA ALA A 17 -2.12 -8.97 0.15
C ALA A 17 -1.92 -7.45 0.15
N LEU A 18 -0.76 -6.99 -0.31
CA LEU A 18 -0.50 -5.56 -0.41
C LEU A 18 -1.43 -4.88 -1.41
N ASN A 19 -1.72 -5.54 -2.52
CA ASN A 19 -2.65 -5.00 -3.49
C ASN A 19 -4.05 -4.85 -2.89
N LYS A 20 -4.52 -5.86 -2.22
CA LYS A 20 -5.83 -5.79 -1.56
C LYS A 20 -5.87 -4.66 -0.55
N PHE A 21 -4.82 -4.56 0.25
CA PHE A 21 -4.73 -3.51 1.25
C PHE A 21 -4.78 -2.13 0.62
N LYS A 22 -4.07 -1.98 -0.49
CA LYS A 22 -4.06 -0.71 -1.21
C LYS A 22 -5.46 -0.32 -1.67
N TYR A 23 -6.21 -1.27 -2.21
CA TYR A 23 -7.57 -0.98 -2.67
C TYR A 23 -8.50 -0.66 -1.51
N GLU A 24 -8.33 -1.35 -0.41
CA GLU A 24 -9.13 -1.07 0.79
C GLU A 24 -8.89 0.36 1.28
N VAL A 25 -7.62 0.75 1.35
CA VAL A 25 -7.28 2.09 1.81
C VAL A 25 -7.78 3.13 0.83
N ALA A 26 -7.61 2.88 -0.46
CA ALA A 26 -8.10 3.80 -1.47
C ALA A 26 -9.60 4.05 -1.31
N SER A 27 -10.33 2.99 -1.08
CA SER A 27 -11.78 3.10 -0.87
C SER A 27 -12.11 3.95 0.35
N GLU A 28 -11.34 3.77 1.43
CA GLU A 28 -11.57 4.52 2.67
C GLU A 28 -11.31 6.01 2.50
N VAL A 29 -10.31 6.36 1.70
CA VAL A 29 -9.99 7.79 1.52
C VAL A 29 -10.66 8.39 0.29
N GLY A 30 -11.53 7.63 -0.36
CA GLY A 30 -12.33 8.15 -1.47
C GLY A 30 -11.57 8.28 -2.78
N VAL A 31 -10.53 7.48 -2.97
CA VAL A 31 -9.78 7.48 -4.21
C VAL A 31 -10.18 6.26 -5.02
N ASN A 32 -10.57 6.51 -6.27
CA ASN A 32 -11.02 5.44 -7.15
C ASN A 32 -9.82 4.85 -7.90
N LEU A 33 -9.32 3.71 -7.43
CA LEU A 33 -8.23 3.02 -8.08
C LEU A 33 -8.77 2.09 -9.15
N LYS A 34 -8.10 2.11 -10.30
CA LYS A 34 -8.43 1.19 -11.38
C LYS A 34 -7.60 -0.06 -11.26
N ASN A 35 -8.15 -1.16 -11.71
CA ASN A 35 -7.36 -2.38 -11.84
C ASN A 35 -6.32 -2.17 -12.91
N GLY A 36 -5.08 -2.50 -12.62
CA GLY A 36 -4.00 -2.38 -13.56
C GLY A 36 -3.36 -1.02 -13.56
N TYR A 37 -3.44 -0.31 -14.68
CA TYR A 37 -2.71 0.93 -14.85
C TYR A 37 -3.38 2.09 -14.11
N ASN A 38 -2.60 2.76 -13.26
CA ASN A 38 -3.05 3.93 -12.52
C ASN A 38 -2.15 5.13 -12.77
N GLY A 39 -1.69 5.27 -14.00
CA GLY A 39 -0.78 6.34 -14.36
C GLY A 39 -1.38 7.72 -14.29
N ASP A 40 -2.70 7.82 -14.28
CA ASP A 40 -3.39 9.09 -14.17
C ASP A 40 -3.71 9.47 -12.73
N LEU A 41 -3.28 8.66 -11.78
CA LEU A 41 -3.48 8.95 -10.37
C LEU A 41 -2.63 10.14 -9.96
N SER A 42 -3.22 11.12 -9.30
CA SER A 42 -2.46 12.29 -8.88
C SER A 42 -1.47 11.93 -7.77
N SER A 43 -0.41 12.73 -7.67
CA SER A 43 0.57 12.54 -6.60
C SER A 43 -0.08 12.70 -5.23
N LYS A 44 -1.04 13.61 -5.13
CA LYS A 44 -1.75 13.83 -3.88
C LYS A 44 -2.54 12.59 -3.48
N ASP A 45 -3.25 12.00 -4.43
CA ASP A 45 -4.06 10.82 -4.13
C ASP A 45 -3.17 9.62 -3.83
N ALA A 46 -2.09 9.47 -4.59
CA ALA A 46 -1.14 8.38 -4.31
C ALA A 46 -0.55 8.54 -2.91
N GLY A 47 -0.23 9.78 -2.52
CA GLY A 47 0.28 10.05 -1.19
C GLY A 47 -0.73 9.76 -0.10
N ARG A 48 -2.00 10.07 -0.35
CA ARG A 48 -3.06 9.79 0.62
C ARG A 48 -3.19 8.28 0.85
N ILE A 49 -3.17 7.52 -0.20
CA ILE A 49 -3.25 6.07 -0.08
C ILE A 49 -2.03 5.55 0.67
N GLY A 50 -0.83 5.92 0.22
CA GLY A 50 0.40 5.42 0.83
C GLY A 50 0.53 5.82 2.29
N GLY A 51 0.23 7.07 2.61
CA GLY A 51 0.31 7.56 3.97
C GLY A 51 -0.66 6.83 4.90
N ASN A 52 -1.87 6.57 4.41
CA ASN A 52 -2.84 5.87 5.23
C ASN A 52 -2.52 4.39 5.37
N MET A 53 -1.90 3.80 4.35
CA MET A 53 -1.43 2.43 4.48
C MET A 53 -0.39 2.31 5.60
N VAL A 54 0.56 3.24 5.62
CA VAL A 54 1.59 3.24 6.65
C VAL A 54 0.96 3.41 8.03
N ARG A 55 0.04 4.35 8.15
CA ARG A 55 -0.64 4.58 9.43
C ARG A 55 -1.35 3.33 9.92
N LYS A 56 -2.05 2.65 9.04
CA LYS A 56 -2.77 1.44 9.43
C LYS A 56 -1.82 0.34 9.85
N MET A 57 -0.71 0.21 9.16
CA MET A 57 0.28 -0.79 9.53
C MET A 57 0.89 -0.51 10.89
N ILE A 58 1.14 0.75 11.19
CA ILE A 58 1.66 1.13 12.50
C ILE A 58 0.64 0.84 13.58
N GLN A 59 -0.62 1.19 13.34
CA GLN A 59 -1.69 0.92 14.30
C GLN A 59 -1.82 -0.58 14.60
N GLN A 60 -1.71 -1.38 13.56
CA GLN A 60 -1.79 -2.81 13.71
C GLN A 60 -0.63 -3.36 14.52
N ALA A 61 0.56 -2.85 14.25
CA ALA A 61 1.74 -3.25 15.01
C ALA A 61 1.59 -2.88 16.48
N GLU A 62 1.10 -1.68 16.75
CA GLU A 62 0.87 -1.25 18.12
C GLU A 62 -0.13 -2.15 18.84
N ASN A 63 -1.20 -2.49 18.16
CA ASN A 63 -2.21 -3.36 18.74
C ASN A 63 -1.65 -4.74 19.05
N ASN A 64 -0.77 -5.24 18.21
CA ASN A 64 -0.19 -6.56 18.41
C ASN A 64 0.85 -6.57 19.52
N MET A 65 1.33 -5.41 19.91
CA MET A 65 2.34 -5.31 20.96
C MET A 65 1.75 -5.20 22.36
N LYS A 66 0.45 -5.11 22.46
CA LYS A 66 -0.21 -4.99 23.75
C LYS A 66 -0.27 -6.31 24.49
#